data_75a781a3c37f0744f124c76656f880b4
#
_entry.id   75a781a3c37f0744f124c76656f880b4
#
_cell.length_a   1.000
_cell.length_b   1.000
_cell.length_c   1.000
_cell.angle_alpha   90.00
_cell.angle_beta   90.00
_cell.angle_gamma   90.00
#
_symmetry.space_group_name_H-M   'P 1'
#
loop_
_entity.id
_entity.type
_entity.pdbx_description
1 polymer ?
#
loop_
_entity_poly.entity_id
_entity_poly.type
_entity_poly.pdbx_seq_one_letter_code
_entity_poly.pdbx_strand_id
1 'polypeptide(L)'
;MNIVGLLGIVAALVALIVMVYKGLHVLIAGTIAALLVAITNGLGAVDGYSVVYLGGVGGFVVSNLAIYLWGGIFGELYNASGAARSIAHAISRLFKGKKEHTSVLTSILIIFVAGVLMSYGGISGIVLMMVLMPLTLEIIKESRIPRYMAPGILLGALATAALAMPGSPQIQNSGPIQYLGTTSMAAAIPGFIGGAVVIVLNIVYLNYAANREISAGRVYVDAEFDESMRVKS
;
A
#
# COMPACT_ATOMS: atom_id res chain seq x y z
N MET A 1 3.74 32.15 12.39
CA MET A 1 2.66 31.32 11.84
C MET A 1 1.35 31.83 12.46
N ASN A 2 0.43 32.33 11.64
CA ASN A 2 -0.82 32.87 12.15
C ASN A 2 -1.73 31.73 12.64
N ILE A 3 -2.35 31.87 13.81
CA ILE A 3 -3.27 30.87 14.38
C ILE A 3 -4.39 30.55 13.38
N VAL A 4 -4.88 31.54 12.64
CA VAL A 4 -5.89 31.37 11.59
C VAL A 4 -5.41 30.46 10.47
N GLY A 5 -4.16 30.61 10.03
CA GLY A 5 -3.56 29.75 9.01
C GLY A 5 -3.38 28.30 9.47
N LEU A 6 -2.98 28.10 10.74
CA LEU A 6 -2.88 26.75 11.31
C LEU A 6 -4.26 26.06 11.41
N LEU A 7 -5.26 26.77 11.89
CA LEU A 7 -6.65 26.28 11.93
C LEU A 7 -7.17 25.98 10.51
N GLY A 8 -6.79 26.81 9.52
CA GLY A 8 -7.12 26.60 8.12
C GLY A 8 -6.53 25.29 7.57
N ILE A 9 -5.28 24.97 7.91
CA ILE A 9 -4.64 23.69 7.51
C ILE A 9 -5.39 22.50 8.12
N VAL A 10 -5.69 22.55 9.42
CA VAL A 10 -6.43 21.47 10.10
C VAL A 10 -7.82 21.31 9.50
N ALA A 11 -8.53 22.41 9.29
CA ALA A 11 -9.86 22.41 8.66
C ALA A 11 -9.82 21.82 7.24
N ALA A 12 -8.80 22.16 6.45
CA ALA A 12 -8.63 21.65 5.10
C ALA A 12 -8.36 20.13 5.09
N LEU A 13 -7.56 19.62 6.01
CA LEU A 13 -7.33 18.16 6.15
C LEU A 13 -8.61 17.41 6.55
N VAL A 14 -9.36 17.96 7.51
CA VAL A 14 -10.65 17.37 7.90
C VAL A 14 -11.65 17.41 6.73
N ALA A 15 -11.74 18.54 6.03
CA ALA A 15 -12.60 18.69 4.86
C ALA A 15 -12.23 17.70 3.75
N LEU A 16 -10.94 17.51 3.47
CA LEU A 16 -10.45 16.54 2.50
C LEU A 16 -10.90 15.12 2.85
N ILE A 17 -10.71 14.72 4.10
CA ILE A 17 -11.14 13.39 4.58
C ILE A 17 -12.65 13.21 4.41
N VAL A 18 -13.44 14.20 4.84
CA VAL A 18 -14.91 14.14 4.75
C VAL A 18 -15.38 14.10 3.29
N MET A 19 -14.79 14.90 2.41
CA MET A 19 -15.12 14.91 0.97
C MET A 19 -14.84 13.57 0.32
N VAL A 20 -13.69 12.96 0.60
CA VAL A 20 -13.32 11.64 0.06
C VAL A 20 -14.25 10.56 0.61
N TYR A 21 -14.58 10.59 1.91
CA TYR A 21 -15.57 9.68 2.50
C TYR A 21 -16.97 9.79 1.89
N LYS A 22 -17.35 10.99 1.44
CA LYS A 22 -18.61 11.22 0.71
C LYS A 22 -18.54 10.83 -0.77
N GLY A 23 -17.43 10.25 -1.23
CA GLY A 23 -17.26 9.76 -2.61
C GLY A 23 -16.76 10.81 -3.60
N LEU A 24 -16.34 12.00 -3.13
CA LEU A 24 -15.73 12.98 -4.03
C LEU A 24 -14.35 12.48 -4.49
N HIS A 25 -14.06 12.67 -5.77
CA HIS A 25 -12.76 12.24 -6.33
C HIS A 25 -11.60 12.98 -5.64
N VAL A 26 -10.56 12.24 -5.26
CA VAL A 26 -9.41 12.73 -4.47
C VAL A 26 -8.76 13.97 -5.09
N LEU A 27 -8.64 14.04 -6.43
CA LEU A 27 -8.06 15.21 -7.11
C LEU A 27 -8.89 16.48 -6.87
N ILE A 28 -10.22 16.36 -6.92
CA ILE A 28 -11.12 17.50 -6.68
C ILE A 28 -11.09 17.90 -5.21
N ALA A 29 -11.17 16.91 -4.31
CA ALA A 29 -11.09 17.14 -2.88
C ALA A 29 -9.76 17.80 -2.47
N GLY A 30 -8.64 17.36 -3.07
CA GLY A 30 -7.31 17.92 -2.86
C GLY A 30 -7.22 19.37 -3.33
N THR A 31 -7.79 19.70 -4.50
CA THR A 31 -7.84 21.07 -5.02
C THR A 31 -8.64 21.98 -4.09
N ILE A 32 -9.81 21.55 -3.63
CA ILE A 32 -10.65 22.33 -2.70
C ILE A 32 -9.93 22.55 -1.37
N ALA A 33 -9.30 21.51 -0.82
CA ALA A 33 -8.52 21.60 0.41
C ALA A 33 -7.33 22.57 0.27
N ALA A 34 -6.62 22.53 -0.85
CA ALA A 34 -5.51 23.45 -1.13
C ALA A 34 -5.96 24.90 -1.24
N LEU A 35 -7.11 25.16 -1.90
CA LEU A 35 -7.72 26.48 -1.95
C LEU A 35 -8.12 27.00 -0.56
N LEU A 36 -8.69 26.13 0.28
CA LEU A 36 -9.03 26.48 1.66
C LEU A 36 -7.80 26.92 2.45
N VAL A 37 -6.68 26.18 2.32
CA VAL A 37 -5.41 26.56 2.94
C VAL A 37 -4.90 27.89 2.40
N ALA A 38 -4.94 28.11 1.09
CA ALA A 38 -4.49 29.34 0.46
C ALA A 38 -5.26 30.56 0.99
N ILE A 39 -6.58 30.50 0.99
CA ILE A 39 -7.45 31.60 1.45
C ILE A 39 -7.25 31.89 2.94
N THR A 40 -7.17 30.86 3.78
CA THR A 40 -6.99 31.02 5.24
C THR A 40 -5.62 31.56 5.62
N ASN A 41 -4.62 31.42 4.74
CA ASN A 41 -3.29 31.99 4.90
C ASN A 41 -3.11 33.34 4.17
N GLY A 42 -4.18 33.98 3.67
CA GLY A 42 -4.17 35.30 3.08
C GLY A 42 -3.67 35.34 1.63
N LEU A 43 -3.60 34.20 0.95
CA LEU A 43 -3.31 34.13 -0.48
C LEU A 43 -4.62 34.36 -1.26
N GLY A 44 -4.57 35.11 -2.36
CA GLY A 44 -5.67 35.22 -3.30
C GLY A 44 -6.04 33.85 -3.87
N ALA A 45 -7.33 33.58 -4.10
CA ALA A 45 -7.78 32.27 -4.63
C ALA A 45 -7.12 31.94 -5.98
N VAL A 46 -6.92 32.93 -6.84
CA VAL A 46 -6.29 32.74 -8.16
C VAL A 46 -4.80 32.40 -8.00
N ASP A 47 -4.07 33.19 -7.22
CA ASP A 47 -2.63 32.95 -7.00
C ASP A 47 -2.40 31.66 -6.20
N GLY A 48 -3.24 31.39 -5.20
CA GLY A 48 -3.22 30.15 -4.42
C GLY A 48 -3.41 28.92 -5.31
N TYR A 49 -4.29 29.00 -6.30
CA TYR A 49 -4.52 27.90 -7.23
C TYR A 49 -3.42 27.81 -8.30
N SER A 50 -3.19 28.89 -9.05
CA SER A 50 -2.35 28.85 -10.25
C SER A 50 -0.84 28.79 -9.94
N VAL A 51 -0.39 29.55 -8.95
CA VAL A 51 1.03 29.63 -8.64
C VAL A 51 1.43 28.60 -7.58
N VAL A 52 0.71 28.56 -6.46
CA VAL A 52 1.11 27.71 -5.33
C VAL A 52 0.69 26.27 -5.55
N TYR A 53 -0.60 26.01 -5.81
CA TYR A 53 -1.08 24.63 -5.95
C TYR A 53 -0.61 23.97 -7.24
N LEU A 54 -0.88 24.56 -8.41
CA LEU A 54 -0.46 23.99 -9.70
C LEU A 54 1.06 24.00 -9.85
N GLY A 55 1.74 25.03 -9.34
CA GLY A 55 3.21 25.05 -9.30
C GLY A 55 3.77 23.93 -8.45
N GLY A 56 3.19 23.65 -7.28
CA GLY A 56 3.55 22.52 -6.42
C GLY A 56 3.29 21.16 -7.07
N VAL A 57 2.13 20.98 -7.69
CA VAL A 57 1.79 19.75 -8.44
C VAL A 57 2.75 19.55 -9.61
N GLY A 58 3.00 20.60 -10.41
CA GLY A 58 3.93 20.54 -11.53
C GLY A 58 5.35 20.21 -11.10
N GLY A 59 5.85 20.88 -10.05
CA GLY A 59 7.15 20.61 -9.46
C GLY A 59 7.29 19.17 -8.97
N PHE A 60 6.29 18.66 -8.27
CA PHE A 60 6.25 17.27 -7.82
C PHE A 60 6.31 16.28 -8.99
N VAL A 61 5.47 16.49 -10.03
CA VAL A 61 5.44 15.62 -11.20
C VAL A 61 6.80 15.62 -11.91
N VAL A 62 7.36 16.81 -12.20
CA VAL A 62 8.66 16.92 -12.90
C VAL A 62 9.78 16.24 -12.09
N SER A 63 9.84 16.47 -10.80
CA SER A 63 10.88 15.90 -9.93
C SER A 63 10.81 14.37 -9.81
N ASN A 64 9.62 13.79 -9.97
CA ASN A 64 9.42 12.36 -9.81
C ASN A 64 9.16 11.62 -11.13
N LEU A 65 9.02 12.33 -12.25
CA LEU A 65 8.64 11.76 -13.54
C LEU A 65 9.55 10.60 -13.96
N ALA A 66 10.87 10.78 -13.83
CA ALA A 66 11.83 9.75 -14.21
C ALA A 66 11.67 8.49 -13.34
N ILE A 67 11.49 8.65 -12.03
CA ILE A 67 11.30 7.53 -11.11
C ILE A 67 10.01 6.77 -11.44
N TYR A 68 8.92 7.48 -11.72
CA TYR A 68 7.64 6.85 -12.09
C TYR A 68 7.71 6.14 -13.43
N LEU A 69 8.30 6.80 -14.44
CA LEU A 69 8.40 6.25 -15.77
C LEU A 69 9.26 4.98 -15.77
N TRP A 70 10.48 5.07 -15.28
CA TRP A 70 11.40 3.94 -15.25
C TRP A 70 10.95 2.86 -14.28
N GLY A 71 10.39 3.23 -13.12
CA GLY A 71 9.81 2.28 -12.18
C GLY A 71 8.62 1.52 -12.76
N GLY A 72 7.74 2.21 -13.50
CA GLY A 72 6.62 1.60 -14.21
C GLY A 72 7.08 0.64 -15.32
N ILE A 73 8.01 1.08 -16.18
CA ILE A 73 8.60 0.24 -17.22
C ILE A 73 9.28 -0.99 -16.62
N PHE A 74 10.09 -0.80 -15.59
CA PHE A 74 10.75 -1.92 -14.90
C PHE A 74 9.74 -2.89 -14.30
N GLY A 75 8.71 -2.38 -13.62
CA GLY A 75 7.64 -3.19 -13.04
C GLY A 75 6.91 -4.02 -14.10
N GLU A 76 6.61 -3.42 -15.25
CA GLU A 76 5.94 -4.13 -16.36
C GLU A 76 6.85 -5.18 -17.00
N LEU A 77 8.11 -4.87 -17.26
CA LEU A 77 9.10 -5.84 -17.75
C LEU A 77 9.28 -6.99 -16.77
N TYR A 78 9.32 -6.70 -15.48
CA TYR A 78 9.45 -7.68 -14.40
C TYR A 78 8.23 -8.60 -14.33
N ASN A 79 7.04 -8.05 -14.53
CA ASN A 79 5.80 -8.81 -14.62
C ASN A 79 5.74 -9.66 -15.90
N ALA A 80 6.00 -9.05 -17.06
CA ALA A 80 5.97 -9.72 -18.37
C ALA A 80 7.01 -10.86 -18.48
N SER A 81 8.19 -10.70 -17.87
CA SER A 81 9.23 -11.75 -17.82
C SER A 81 8.87 -12.93 -16.92
N GLY A 82 7.85 -12.82 -16.08
CA GLY A 82 7.50 -13.82 -15.07
C GLY A 82 8.48 -13.89 -13.89
N ALA A 83 9.45 -12.99 -13.81
CA ALA A 83 10.45 -12.97 -12.74
C ALA A 83 9.81 -12.81 -11.35
N ALA A 84 8.81 -11.93 -11.24
CA ALA A 84 8.05 -11.74 -9.99
C ALA A 84 7.41 -13.05 -9.51
N ARG A 85 6.74 -13.77 -10.42
CA ARG A 85 6.11 -15.05 -10.12
C ARG A 85 7.14 -16.11 -9.73
N SER A 86 8.28 -16.16 -10.44
CA SER A 86 9.36 -17.10 -10.15
C SER A 86 9.97 -16.89 -8.76
N ILE A 87 10.21 -15.63 -8.35
CA ILE A 87 10.70 -15.29 -7.01
C ILE A 87 9.69 -15.70 -5.94
N ALA A 88 8.42 -15.37 -6.15
CA ALA A 88 7.37 -15.69 -5.22
C ALA A 88 7.20 -17.21 -5.05
N HIS A 89 7.28 -17.99 -6.13
CA HIS A 89 7.31 -19.45 -6.07
C HIS A 89 8.54 -20.00 -5.37
N ALA A 90 9.73 -19.41 -5.59
CA ALA A 90 10.94 -19.81 -4.89
C ALA A 90 10.81 -19.60 -3.37
N ILE A 91 10.29 -18.45 -2.95
CA ILE A 91 10.01 -18.17 -1.54
C ILE A 91 8.99 -19.16 -0.98
N SER A 92 7.89 -19.41 -1.71
CA SER A 92 6.90 -20.41 -1.30
C SER A 92 7.51 -21.79 -1.08
N ARG A 93 8.38 -22.26 -1.98
CA ARG A 93 9.08 -23.56 -1.84
C ARG A 93 9.97 -23.61 -0.62
N LEU A 94 10.70 -22.54 -0.30
CA LEU A 94 11.56 -22.47 0.88
C LEU A 94 10.80 -22.67 2.19
N PHE A 95 9.60 -22.10 2.28
CA PHE A 95 8.77 -22.14 3.50
C PHE A 95 7.88 -23.39 3.60
N LYS A 96 7.37 -23.91 2.47
CA LYS A 96 6.49 -25.09 2.46
C LYS A 96 7.20 -26.39 2.83
N GLY A 97 8.47 -26.53 2.46
CA GLY A 97 9.19 -27.79 2.63
C GLY A 97 8.44 -28.98 2.00
N LYS A 98 8.44 -30.15 2.70
CA LYS A 98 7.73 -31.38 2.27
C LYS A 98 6.34 -31.57 2.89
N LYS A 99 5.74 -30.53 3.49
CA LYS A 99 4.43 -30.66 4.15
C LYS A 99 3.29 -30.56 3.14
N GLU A 100 2.36 -31.51 3.21
CA GLU A 100 1.14 -31.54 2.36
C GLU A 100 0.17 -30.41 2.64
N HIS A 101 0.14 -29.87 3.87
CA HIS A 101 -0.72 -28.75 4.25
C HIS A 101 0.10 -27.59 4.83
N THR A 102 -0.10 -26.40 4.28
CA THR A 102 0.53 -25.19 4.77
C THR A 102 -0.29 -24.62 5.92
N SER A 103 0.33 -24.29 7.05
CA SER A 103 -0.38 -23.64 8.15
C SER A 103 -0.77 -22.20 7.78
N VAL A 104 -1.81 -21.68 8.42
CA VAL A 104 -2.27 -20.29 8.25
C VAL A 104 -1.11 -19.31 8.44
N LEU A 105 -0.35 -19.47 9.51
CA LEU A 105 0.80 -18.61 9.82
C LEU A 105 1.87 -18.70 8.72
N THR A 106 2.18 -19.90 8.24
CA THR A 106 3.19 -20.08 7.18
C THR A 106 2.76 -19.40 5.89
N SER A 107 1.49 -19.50 5.52
CA SER A 107 0.93 -18.82 4.34
C SER A 107 1.06 -17.30 4.43
N ILE A 108 0.71 -16.73 5.57
CA ILE A 108 0.85 -15.29 5.82
C ILE A 108 2.33 -14.88 5.75
N LEU A 109 3.23 -15.63 6.38
CA LEU A 109 4.67 -15.35 6.37
C LEU A 109 5.26 -15.38 4.95
N ILE A 110 4.87 -16.35 4.11
CA ILE A 110 5.33 -16.43 2.71
C ILE A 110 4.95 -15.15 1.97
N ILE A 111 3.69 -14.71 2.10
CA ILE A 111 3.19 -13.52 1.42
C ILE A 111 3.91 -12.27 1.94
N PHE A 112 4.12 -12.15 3.26
CA PHE A 112 4.85 -11.03 3.86
C PHE A 112 6.29 -10.97 3.40
N VAL A 113 7.02 -12.07 3.42
CA VAL A 113 8.42 -12.12 2.97
C VAL A 113 8.52 -11.76 1.48
N ALA A 114 7.65 -12.33 0.64
CA ALA A 114 7.61 -11.99 -0.78
C ALA A 114 7.31 -10.50 -1.00
N GLY A 115 6.29 -9.97 -0.35
CA GLY A 115 5.88 -8.56 -0.45
C GLY A 115 6.99 -7.61 0.01
N VAL A 116 7.62 -7.87 1.16
CA VAL A 116 8.71 -7.07 1.71
C VAL A 116 9.91 -7.07 0.75
N LEU A 117 10.40 -8.24 0.36
CA LEU A 117 11.59 -8.35 -0.50
C LEU A 117 11.38 -7.66 -1.85
N MET A 118 10.23 -7.89 -2.48
CA MET A 118 9.96 -7.31 -3.80
C MET A 118 9.70 -5.80 -3.72
N SER A 119 9.07 -5.33 -2.65
CA SER A 119 8.86 -3.89 -2.41
C SER A 119 10.18 -3.15 -2.17
N TYR A 120 11.09 -3.72 -1.39
CA TYR A 120 12.45 -3.20 -1.24
C TYR A 120 13.27 -3.30 -2.53
N GLY A 121 12.98 -4.28 -3.37
CA GLY A 121 13.55 -4.42 -4.71
C GLY A 121 13.13 -3.31 -5.69
N GLY A 122 12.32 -2.36 -5.25
CA GLY A 122 11.92 -1.18 -6.05
C GLY A 122 10.68 -1.36 -6.90
N ILE A 123 9.98 -2.49 -6.80
CA ILE A 123 8.74 -2.71 -7.55
C ILE A 123 7.62 -1.91 -6.88
N SER A 124 6.91 -1.10 -7.67
CA SER A 124 5.79 -0.29 -7.17
C SER A 124 4.73 -1.16 -6.48
N GLY A 125 4.22 -0.69 -5.33
CA GLY A 125 3.20 -1.40 -4.56
C GLY A 125 1.95 -1.76 -5.35
N ILE A 126 1.53 -0.92 -6.30
CA ILE A 126 0.38 -1.19 -7.18
C ILE A 126 0.68 -2.37 -8.10
N VAL A 127 1.86 -2.40 -8.73
CA VAL A 127 2.31 -3.50 -9.59
C VAL A 127 2.41 -4.79 -8.77
N LEU A 128 2.99 -4.71 -7.57
CA LEU A 128 3.09 -5.86 -6.68
C LEU A 128 1.73 -6.43 -6.28
N MET A 129 0.72 -5.60 -6.03
CA MET A 129 -0.62 -6.10 -5.76
C MET A 129 -1.17 -6.93 -6.92
N MET A 130 -0.98 -6.47 -8.16
CA MET A 130 -1.45 -7.21 -9.34
C MET A 130 -0.68 -8.52 -9.55
N VAL A 131 0.63 -8.49 -9.35
CA VAL A 131 1.52 -9.65 -9.56
C VAL A 131 1.40 -10.70 -8.47
N LEU A 132 1.32 -10.28 -7.21
CA LEU A 132 1.27 -11.20 -6.07
C LEU A 132 -0.15 -11.69 -5.75
N MET A 133 -1.20 -11.04 -6.25
CA MET A 133 -2.58 -11.47 -5.96
C MET A 133 -2.86 -12.92 -6.41
N PRO A 134 -2.57 -13.35 -7.65
CA PRO A 134 -2.78 -14.74 -8.05
C PRO A 134 -2.03 -15.74 -7.15
N LEU A 135 -0.76 -15.46 -6.84
CA LEU A 135 0.03 -16.28 -5.94
C LEU A 135 -0.53 -16.30 -4.51
N THR A 136 -0.96 -15.15 -4.01
CA THR A 136 -1.62 -15.05 -2.71
C THR A 136 -2.83 -15.95 -2.65
N LEU A 137 -3.68 -15.94 -3.69
CA LEU A 137 -4.86 -16.81 -3.78
C LEU A 137 -4.50 -18.30 -3.77
N GLU A 138 -3.45 -18.71 -4.48
CA GLU A 138 -2.96 -20.09 -4.45
C GLU A 138 -2.49 -20.49 -3.03
N ILE A 139 -1.71 -19.63 -2.38
CA ILE A 139 -1.15 -19.90 -1.05
C ILE A 139 -2.26 -20.01 0.01
N ILE A 140 -3.22 -19.05 0.00
CA ILE A 140 -4.31 -19.05 0.99
C ILE A 140 -5.32 -20.18 0.74
N LYS A 141 -5.48 -20.66 -0.50
CA LYS A 141 -6.30 -21.81 -0.83
C LYS A 141 -5.81 -23.08 -0.12
N GLU A 142 -4.51 -23.31 -0.11
CA GLU A 142 -3.91 -24.47 0.57
C GLU A 142 -4.10 -24.45 2.10
N SER A 143 -4.12 -23.28 2.70
CA SER A 143 -4.36 -23.10 4.15
C SER A 143 -5.81 -22.84 4.50
N ARG A 144 -6.72 -22.92 3.53
CA ARG A 144 -8.17 -22.69 3.67
C ARG A 144 -8.56 -21.31 4.15
N ILE A 145 -7.69 -20.32 4.07
CA ILE A 145 -7.99 -18.94 4.43
C ILE A 145 -9.05 -18.38 3.48
N PRO A 146 -10.13 -17.73 3.97
CA PRO A 146 -11.18 -17.19 3.10
C PRO A 146 -10.64 -16.23 2.04
N ARG A 147 -11.13 -16.35 0.81
CA ARG A 147 -10.66 -15.57 -0.35
C ARG A 147 -10.72 -14.06 -0.14
N TYR A 148 -11.76 -13.56 0.55
CA TYR A 148 -11.91 -12.12 0.82
C TYR A 148 -10.83 -11.54 1.73
N MET A 149 -10.04 -12.37 2.43
CA MET A 149 -8.90 -11.92 3.24
C MET A 149 -7.64 -11.66 2.40
N ALA A 150 -7.57 -12.18 1.15
CA ALA A 150 -6.39 -12.02 0.30
C ALA A 150 -5.94 -10.56 0.13
N PRO A 151 -6.83 -9.60 -0.21
CA PRO A 151 -6.41 -8.20 -0.33
C PRO A 151 -5.85 -7.63 0.98
N GLY A 152 -6.44 -7.98 2.11
CA GLY A 152 -5.99 -7.52 3.43
C GLY A 152 -4.61 -8.07 3.81
N ILE A 153 -4.35 -9.35 3.55
CA ILE A 153 -3.04 -9.98 3.79
C ILE A 153 -1.98 -9.35 2.90
N LEU A 154 -2.30 -9.19 1.62
CA LEU A 154 -1.37 -8.62 0.64
C LEU A 154 -1.09 -7.14 0.93
N LEU A 155 -2.10 -6.34 1.24
CA LEU A 155 -1.93 -4.95 1.67
C LEU A 155 -1.09 -4.84 2.94
N GLY A 156 -1.33 -5.68 3.93
CA GLY A 156 -0.53 -5.73 5.15
C GLY A 156 0.95 -5.97 4.86
N ALA A 157 1.24 -6.91 3.96
CA ALA A 157 2.61 -7.21 3.54
C ALA A 157 3.28 -6.04 2.80
N LEU A 158 2.57 -5.43 1.85
CA LEU A 158 3.12 -4.37 1.00
C LEU A 158 3.20 -3.02 1.74
N ALA A 159 2.12 -2.63 2.41
CA ALA A 159 2.02 -1.32 3.02
C ALA A 159 3.01 -1.15 4.19
N THR A 160 3.20 -2.16 5.02
CA THR A 160 4.05 -2.05 6.20
C THR A 160 5.52 -1.86 5.85
N ALA A 161 6.05 -2.68 4.96
CA ALA A 161 7.46 -2.60 4.60
C ALA A 161 7.75 -1.50 3.57
N ALA A 162 6.85 -1.32 2.60
CA ALA A 162 7.03 -0.35 1.53
C ALA A 162 6.91 1.10 2.01
N LEU A 163 5.94 1.35 2.91
CA LEU A 163 5.56 2.71 3.29
C LEU A 163 6.25 3.21 4.55
N ALA A 164 6.56 2.31 5.49
CA ALA A 164 6.99 2.69 6.83
C ALA A 164 8.47 2.46 7.11
N MET A 165 9.16 1.62 6.34
CA MET A 165 10.55 1.30 6.65
C MET A 165 11.54 2.21 5.93
N PRO A 166 12.60 2.68 6.62
CA PRO A 166 13.63 3.53 6.04
C PRO A 166 14.35 2.87 4.87
N GLY A 167 14.78 3.68 3.89
CA GLY A 167 15.48 3.18 2.71
C GLY A 167 14.58 2.56 1.64
N SER A 168 13.28 2.41 1.89
CA SER A 168 12.35 1.94 0.87
C SER A 168 12.31 2.90 -0.32
N PRO A 169 12.48 2.43 -1.56
CA PRO A 169 12.45 3.29 -2.75
C PRO A 169 11.04 3.72 -3.16
N GLN A 170 10.04 3.37 -2.36
CA GLN A 170 8.64 3.71 -2.64
C GLN A 170 8.41 5.22 -2.50
N ILE A 171 7.46 5.73 -3.29
CA ILE A 171 7.15 7.16 -3.36
C ILE A 171 6.75 7.77 -2.02
N GLN A 172 6.09 7.00 -1.17
CA GLN A 172 5.65 7.44 0.15
C GLN A 172 6.84 7.74 1.07
N ASN A 173 7.98 7.10 0.84
CA ASN A 173 9.22 7.35 1.56
C ASN A 173 10.08 8.41 0.86
N SER A 174 10.11 8.42 -0.48
CA SER A 174 10.91 9.38 -1.26
C SER A 174 10.25 10.76 -1.40
N GLY A 175 8.93 10.82 -1.47
CA GLY A 175 8.19 12.08 -1.65
C GLY A 175 8.48 13.14 -0.59
N PRO A 176 8.41 12.85 0.71
CA PRO A 176 8.68 13.83 1.77
C PRO A 176 10.10 14.39 1.78
N ILE A 177 11.08 13.65 1.24
CA ILE A 177 12.51 14.05 1.24
C ILE A 177 12.69 15.44 0.62
N GLN A 178 12.03 15.70 -0.49
CA GLN A 178 12.16 16.96 -1.23
C GLN A 178 11.64 18.16 -0.44
N TYR A 179 10.59 17.97 0.38
CA TYR A 179 9.94 19.04 1.12
C TYR A 179 10.52 19.24 2.51
N LEU A 180 11.06 18.18 3.11
CA LEU A 180 11.57 18.20 4.47
C LEU A 180 13.10 18.29 4.54
N GLY A 181 13.81 18.24 3.38
CA GLY A 181 15.27 18.26 3.32
C GLY A 181 15.92 17.09 4.07
N THR A 182 15.24 15.96 4.12
CA THR A 182 15.69 14.75 4.83
C THR A 182 16.35 13.76 3.88
N THR A 183 16.69 12.57 4.35
CA THR A 183 17.21 11.48 3.52
C THR A 183 16.30 10.27 3.59
N SER A 184 16.45 9.33 2.64
CA SER A 184 15.68 8.06 2.65
C SER A 184 15.93 7.22 3.92
N MET A 185 17.03 7.46 4.60
CA MET A 185 17.43 6.79 5.86
C MET A 185 17.24 7.69 7.08
N ALA A 186 16.51 8.80 6.95
CA ALA A 186 16.16 9.63 8.10
C ALA A 186 15.43 8.80 9.16
N ALA A 187 15.83 8.96 10.43
CA ALA A 187 15.28 8.19 11.54
C ALA A 187 15.34 6.65 11.34
N ALA A 188 16.46 6.13 10.80
CA ALA A 188 16.59 4.71 10.46
C ALA A 188 16.29 3.78 11.63
N ILE A 189 16.89 4.01 12.79
CA ILE A 189 16.71 3.13 13.96
C ILE A 189 15.25 3.07 14.41
N PRO A 190 14.57 4.18 14.75
CA PRO A 190 13.16 4.12 15.14
C PRO A 190 12.26 3.64 14.00
N GLY A 191 12.60 3.93 12.75
CA GLY A 191 11.85 3.47 11.58
C GLY A 191 11.90 1.94 11.39
N PHE A 192 13.07 1.31 11.55
CA PHE A 192 13.18 -0.15 11.50
C PHE A 192 12.50 -0.81 12.69
N ILE A 193 12.64 -0.26 13.90
CA ILE A 193 11.94 -0.78 15.08
C ILE A 193 10.43 -0.68 14.90
N GLY A 194 9.93 0.48 14.50
CA GLY A 194 8.51 0.70 14.24
C GLY A 194 7.97 -0.21 13.14
N GLY A 195 8.70 -0.32 12.03
CA GLY A 195 8.36 -1.21 10.92
C GLY A 195 8.30 -2.68 11.34
N ALA A 196 9.28 -3.16 12.11
CA ALA A 196 9.28 -4.52 12.64
C ALA A 196 8.08 -4.77 13.58
N VAL A 197 7.78 -3.84 14.48
CA VAL A 197 6.62 -3.93 15.37
C VAL A 197 5.32 -4.01 14.57
N VAL A 198 5.14 -3.16 13.57
CA VAL A 198 3.93 -3.16 12.73
C VAL A 198 3.82 -4.45 11.91
N ILE A 199 4.93 -4.98 11.36
CA ILE A 199 4.94 -6.28 10.66
C ILE A 199 4.47 -7.39 11.60
N VAL A 200 5.05 -7.47 12.80
CA VAL A 200 4.70 -8.50 13.80
C VAL A 200 3.23 -8.39 14.18
N LEU A 201 2.74 -7.19 14.49
CA LEU A 201 1.34 -6.97 14.85
C LEU A 201 0.38 -7.36 13.72
N ASN A 202 0.72 -7.02 12.47
CA ASN A 202 -0.08 -7.43 11.31
C ASN A 202 -0.12 -8.96 11.15
N ILE A 203 1.03 -9.64 11.24
CA ILE A 203 1.10 -11.09 11.12
C ILE A 203 0.28 -11.77 12.22
N VAL A 204 0.43 -11.32 13.47
CA VAL A 204 -0.34 -11.85 14.62
C VAL A 204 -1.83 -11.62 14.44
N TYR A 205 -2.24 -10.41 14.07
CA TYR A 205 -3.63 -10.07 13.85
C TYR A 205 -4.26 -10.88 12.70
N LEU A 206 -3.58 -10.93 11.54
CA LEU A 206 -4.07 -11.66 10.37
C LEU A 206 -4.13 -13.17 10.63
N ASN A 207 -3.15 -13.73 11.36
CA ASN A 207 -3.18 -15.13 11.76
C ASN A 207 -4.36 -15.41 12.71
N TYR A 208 -4.59 -14.55 13.71
CA TYR A 208 -5.74 -14.65 14.59
C TYR A 208 -7.06 -14.54 13.81
N ALA A 209 -7.20 -13.52 12.97
CA ALA A 209 -8.40 -13.30 12.17
C ALA A 209 -8.69 -14.48 11.23
N ALA A 210 -7.68 -14.99 10.52
CA ALA A 210 -7.84 -16.11 9.61
C ALA A 210 -8.25 -17.40 10.35
N ASN A 211 -7.62 -17.71 11.48
CA ASN A 211 -8.00 -18.88 12.26
C ASN A 211 -9.42 -18.74 12.83
N ARG A 212 -9.84 -17.55 13.26
CA ARG A 212 -11.21 -17.28 13.72
C ARG A 212 -12.23 -17.50 12.60
N GLU A 213 -11.94 -17.04 11.38
CA GLU A 213 -12.81 -17.23 10.23
C GLU A 213 -12.94 -18.71 9.87
N ILE A 214 -11.84 -19.44 9.84
CA ILE A 214 -11.82 -20.89 9.56
C ILE A 214 -12.61 -21.65 10.66
N SER A 215 -12.42 -21.30 11.94
CA SER A 215 -13.16 -21.90 13.03
C SER A 215 -14.66 -21.62 12.99
N ALA A 216 -15.06 -20.50 12.39
CA ALA A 216 -16.46 -20.17 12.13
C ALA A 216 -17.04 -20.87 10.88
N GLY A 217 -16.29 -21.79 10.25
CA GLY A 217 -16.69 -22.52 9.05
C GLY A 217 -16.55 -21.72 7.75
N ARG A 218 -16.04 -20.48 7.79
CA ARG A 218 -15.77 -19.67 6.61
C ARG A 218 -14.41 -20.03 6.05
N VAL A 219 -14.40 -20.86 5.02
CA VAL A 219 -13.19 -21.34 4.36
C VAL A 219 -13.09 -20.78 2.94
N TYR A 220 -11.94 -21.00 2.30
CA TYR A 220 -11.72 -20.62 0.92
C TYR A 220 -12.76 -21.25 -0.01
N VAL A 221 -13.38 -20.41 -0.84
CA VAL A 221 -14.32 -20.81 -1.91
C VAL A 221 -13.81 -20.23 -3.23
N ASP A 222 -13.80 -21.03 -4.28
CA ASP A 222 -13.42 -20.57 -5.62
C ASP A 222 -14.44 -19.57 -6.19
N ALA A 223 -14.01 -18.62 -7.01
CA ALA A 223 -14.85 -17.53 -7.53
C ALA A 223 -16.06 -18.02 -8.34
N GLU A 224 -15.86 -19.06 -9.13
CA GLU A 224 -16.94 -19.65 -9.96
C GLU A 224 -18.08 -20.21 -9.11
N PHE A 225 -17.77 -20.74 -7.92
CA PHE A 225 -18.76 -21.24 -6.99
C PHE A 225 -19.52 -20.12 -6.28
N ASP A 226 -18.83 -19.01 -5.96
CA ASP A 226 -19.43 -17.85 -5.28
C ASP A 226 -20.41 -17.09 -6.19
N GLU A 227 -20.10 -16.93 -7.48
CA GLU A 227 -21.01 -16.34 -8.46
C GLU A 227 -22.27 -17.18 -8.67
N SER A 228 -22.15 -18.51 -8.71
CA SER A 228 -23.29 -19.41 -8.87
C SER A 228 -24.27 -19.38 -7.68
N MET A 229 -23.77 -19.04 -6.49
CA MET A 229 -24.58 -18.88 -5.28
C MET A 229 -25.27 -17.52 -5.21
N ARG A 230 -24.64 -16.45 -5.74
CA ARG A 230 -25.23 -15.10 -5.81
C ARG A 230 -26.38 -14.98 -6.80
N VAL A 231 -26.37 -15.77 -7.87
CA VAL A 231 -27.47 -15.79 -8.87
C VAL A 231 -28.71 -16.53 -8.35
N LYS A 232 -28.58 -17.30 -7.25
CA LYS A 232 -29.68 -18.08 -6.66
C LYS A 232 -30.33 -17.45 -5.42
N SER A 233 -29.82 -16.31 -4.95
CA SER A 233 -30.37 -15.53 -3.84
C SER A 233 -31.05 -14.26 -4.32
#